data_b1751fc71645686772cfaa537a649c88
#
_entry.id   b1751fc71645686772cfaa537a649c88
#
_cell.length_a   1.000
_cell.length_b   1.000
_cell.length_c   1.000
_cell.angle_alpha   90.00
_cell.angle_beta   90.00
_cell.angle_gamma   90.00
#
_symmetry.space_group_name_H-M   'P 1'
#
loop_
_entity.id
_entity.type
_entity.pdbx_description
1 polymer ?
#
loop_
_entity_poly.entity_id
_entity_poly.type
_entity_poly.pdbx_seq_one_letter_code
_entity_poly.pdbx_strand_id
1 'polypeptide(L)'
;MMELFAKLGKMRPCAPDSEEAQNWAKELQAFFTEHFYTCTPQILGSLAESYAGGGSMTENIDRAGGEGTGAFAKQVIDIYLSRL
;
A
#
# COMPACT_ATOMS: atom_id res chain seq x y z
N MET A 1 -11.48 2.34 -2.35
CA MET A 1 -10.16 1.68 -2.21
C MET A 1 -9.13 2.19 -3.19
N MET A 2 -9.47 2.30 -4.45
CA MET A 2 -8.52 2.82 -5.45
C MET A 2 -8.08 4.26 -5.19
N GLU A 3 -8.89 5.02 -4.49
CA GLU A 3 -8.52 6.37 -4.06
C GLU A 3 -7.26 6.40 -3.20
N LEU A 4 -7.07 5.39 -2.35
CA LEU A 4 -5.85 5.29 -1.54
C LEU A 4 -4.62 5.08 -2.42
N PHE A 5 -4.75 4.28 -3.47
CA PHE A 5 -3.63 4.02 -4.37
C PHE A 5 -3.36 5.23 -5.28
N ALA A 6 -4.38 5.96 -5.68
CA ALA A 6 -4.19 7.22 -6.40
C ALA A 6 -3.42 8.23 -5.55
N LYS A 7 -3.77 8.31 -4.26
CA LYS A 7 -3.07 9.16 -3.31
C LYS A 7 -1.62 8.72 -3.15
N LEU A 8 -1.39 7.40 -3.07
CA LEU A 8 -0.05 6.85 -2.97
C LEU A 8 0.79 7.19 -4.20
N GLY A 9 0.19 7.14 -5.38
CA GLY A 9 0.88 7.50 -6.61
C GLY A 9 1.41 8.93 -6.59
N LYS A 10 0.70 9.83 -5.95
CA LYS A 10 1.13 11.22 -5.76
C LYS A 10 2.28 11.35 -4.76
N MET A 11 2.46 10.36 -3.90
CA MET A 11 3.53 10.33 -2.91
C MET A 11 4.81 9.67 -3.41
N ARG A 12 4.81 9.14 -4.63
CA ARG A 12 5.98 8.40 -5.14
C ARG A 12 7.29 9.18 -5.16
N PRO A 13 7.29 10.52 -5.32
CA PRO A 13 8.53 11.28 -5.18
C PRO A 13 9.12 11.22 -3.77
N CYS A 14 8.31 10.91 -2.76
CA CYS A 14 8.77 10.76 -1.38
C CYS A 14 9.40 9.38 -1.18
N ALA A 15 10.30 9.27 -0.21
CA ALA A 15 10.87 7.98 0.15
C ALA A 15 9.80 7.08 0.77
N PRO A 16 9.87 5.75 0.55
CA PRO A 16 8.87 4.84 1.16
C PRO A 16 8.92 4.80 2.69
N ASP A 17 10.01 5.24 3.29
CA ASP A 17 10.13 5.33 4.75
C ASP A 17 9.75 6.71 5.30
N SER A 18 9.29 7.61 4.45
CA SER A 18 8.85 8.94 4.88
C SER A 18 7.62 8.85 5.77
N GLU A 19 7.42 9.87 6.60
CA GLU A 19 6.27 9.94 7.49
C GLU A 19 4.95 9.87 6.71
N GLU A 20 4.88 10.57 5.59
CA GLU A 20 3.68 10.57 4.74
C GLU A 20 3.37 9.17 4.21
N ALA A 21 4.38 8.46 3.72
CA ALA A 21 4.21 7.10 3.21
C ALA A 21 3.82 6.14 4.32
N GLN A 22 4.43 6.26 5.49
CA GLN A 22 4.09 5.40 6.63
C GLN A 22 2.69 5.68 7.16
N ASN A 23 2.25 6.92 7.16
CA ASN A 23 0.88 7.28 7.50
C ASN A 23 -0.12 6.67 6.51
N TRP A 24 0.24 6.61 5.23
CA TRP A 24 -0.58 5.95 4.22
C TRP A 24 -0.77 4.46 4.53
N ALA A 25 0.29 3.77 4.93
CA ALA A 25 0.20 2.35 5.30
C ALA A 25 -0.74 2.15 6.49
N LYS A 26 -0.66 3.02 7.47
CA LYS A 26 -1.54 3.00 8.63
C LYS A 26 -2.99 3.24 8.23
N GLU A 27 -3.23 4.18 7.34
CA GLU A 27 -4.55 4.48 6.79
C GLU A 27 -5.13 3.27 6.06
N LEU A 28 -4.32 2.61 5.25
CA LEU A 28 -4.71 1.42 4.51
C LEU A 28 -5.13 0.29 5.46
N GLN A 29 -4.35 0.05 6.50
CA GLN A 29 -4.67 -0.96 7.50
C GLN A 29 -5.98 -0.65 8.20
N ALA A 30 -6.18 0.60 8.59
CA ALA A 30 -7.41 1.05 9.24
C ALA A 30 -8.61 0.91 8.32
N PHE A 31 -8.43 1.22 7.03
CA PHE A 31 -9.50 1.08 6.04
C PHE A 31 -9.97 -0.37 5.93
N PHE A 32 -9.05 -1.31 5.82
CA PHE A 32 -9.42 -2.72 5.74
C PHE A 32 -10.07 -3.21 7.03
N THR A 33 -9.58 -2.79 8.18
CA THR A 33 -10.15 -3.17 9.48
C THR A 33 -11.58 -2.68 9.62
N GLU A 34 -11.86 -1.48 9.13
CA GLU A 34 -13.18 -0.87 9.25
C GLU A 34 -14.18 -1.45 8.24
N HIS A 35 -13.76 -1.73 7.01
CA HIS A 35 -14.68 -2.04 5.92
C HIS A 35 -14.78 -3.52 5.56
N PHE A 36 -13.80 -4.32 5.90
CA PHE A 36 -13.77 -5.72 5.49
C PHE A 36 -13.63 -6.69 6.67
N TYR A 37 -12.51 -6.62 7.35
CA TYR A 37 -12.16 -7.55 8.44
C TYR A 37 -10.96 -6.99 9.20
N THR A 38 -10.69 -7.54 10.38
CA THR A 38 -9.51 -7.13 11.16
C THR A 38 -8.25 -7.39 10.36
N CYS A 39 -7.55 -6.35 9.96
CA CYS A 39 -6.34 -6.43 9.15
C CYS A 39 -5.13 -6.49 10.08
N THR A 40 -4.64 -7.71 10.32
CA THR A 40 -3.42 -7.91 11.11
C THR A 40 -2.19 -7.54 10.27
N PRO A 41 -1.02 -7.29 10.88
CA PRO A 41 0.20 -7.05 10.12
C PRO A 41 0.53 -8.18 9.13
N GLN A 42 0.25 -9.42 9.49
CA GLN A 42 0.48 -10.57 8.61
C GLN A 42 -0.39 -10.51 7.36
N ILE A 43 -1.65 -10.16 7.53
CA ILE A 43 -2.58 -10.00 6.40
C ILE A 43 -2.14 -8.84 5.51
N LEU A 44 -1.72 -7.74 6.11
CA LEU A 44 -1.24 -6.58 5.37
C LEU A 44 0.00 -6.92 4.54
N GLY A 45 0.91 -7.72 5.09
CA GLY A 45 2.09 -8.19 4.37
C GLY A 45 1.72 -9.04 3.15
N SER A 46 0.73 -9.93 3.30
CA SER A 46 0.23 -10.75 2.18
C SER A 46 -0.39 -9.89 1.09
N LEU A 47 -1.14 -8.86 1.47
CA LEU A 47 -1.71 -7.91 0.52
C LEU A 47 -0.61 -7.15 -0.23
N ALA A 48 0.45 -6.75 0.47
CA ALA A 48 1.57 -6.06 -0.15
C ALA A 48 2.24 -6.89 -1.24
N GLU A 49 2.39 -8.19 -1.01
CA GLU A 49 2.94 -9.10 -2.01
C GLU A 49 2.04 -9.16 -3.24
N SER A 50 0.73 -9.18 -3.06
CA SER A 50 -0.23 -9.16 -4.16
C SER A 50 -0.13 -7.86 -4.96
N TYR A 51 0.11 -6.74 -4.29
CA TYR A 51 0.20 -5.44 -4.94
C TYR A 51 1.40 -5.33 -5.87
N ALA A 52 2.47 -6.03 -5.59
CA ALA A 52 3.69 -6.01 -6.39
C ALA A 52 3.91 -7.28 -7.21
N GLY A 53 2.94 -8.20 -7.20
CA GLY A 53 3.10 -9.52 -7.81
C GLY A 53 2.96 -9.58 -9.32
N GLY A 54 2.62 -8.48 -9.99
CA GLY A 54 2.51 -8.45 -11.44
C GLY A 54 1.20 -8.95 -12.01
N GLY A 55 0.22 -9.25 -11.15
CA GLY A 55 -1.09 -9.70 -11.59
C GLY A 55 -2.06 -8.54 -11.82
N SER A 56 -3.35 -8.87 -11.97
CA SER A 56 -4.38 -7.86 -12.23
C SER A 56 -4.50 -6.82 -11.12
N MET A 57 -4.21 -7.20 -9.86
CA MET A 57 -4.22 -6.25 -8.75
C MET A 57 -3.14 -5.18 -8.96
N THR A 58 -1.93 -5.59 -9.35
CA THR A 58 -0.83 -4.65 -9.64
C THR A 58 -1.21 -3.72 -10.80
N GLU A 59 -1.81 -4.26 -11.84
CA GLU A 59 -2.26 -3.45 -12.98
C GLU A 59 -3.29 -2.42 -12.57
N ASN A 60 -4.26 -2.79 -11.75
CA ASN A 60 -5.29 -1.88 -11.26
C ASN A 60 -4.70 -0.76 -10.41
N ILE A 61 -3.75 -1.10 -9.54
CA ILE A 61 -3.08 -0.13 -8.67
C ILE A 61 -2.24 0.83 -9.52
N ASP A 62 -1.48 0.31 -10.46
CA ASP A 62 -0.65 1.14 -11.33
C ASP A 62 -1.50 2.06 -12.20
N ARG A 63 -2.68 1.59 -12.62
CA ARG A 63 -3.62 2.42 -13.38
C ARG A 63 -4.16 3.56 -12.53
N ALA A 64 -4.43 3.30 -11.26
CA ALA A 64 -4.97 4.33 -10.36
C ALA A 64 -3.92 5.36 -9.95
N GLY A 65 -2.70 4.91 -9.66
CA GLY A 65 -1.65 5.79 -9.13
C GLY A 65 -0.48 6.07 -10.07
N GLY A 66 -0.44 5.39 -11.21
CA GLY A 66 0.68 5.47 -12.14
C GLY A 66 1.57 4.24 -12.06
N GLU A 67 2.33 4.00 -13.13
CA GLU A 67 3.22 2.84 -13.22
C GLU A 67 4.19 2.78 -12.05
N GLY A 68 4.30 1.62 -11.43
CA GLY A 68 5.18 1.39 -10.28
C GLY A 68 4.54 1.63 -8.92
N THR A 69 3.28 2.06 -8.87
CA THR A 69 2.59 2.32 -7.61
C THR A 69 2.44 1.06 -6.77
N GLY A 70 2.16 -0.08 -7.38
CA GLY A 70 2.06 -1.35 -6.67
C GLY A 70 3.37 -1.74 -5.99
N ALA A 71 4.49 -1.60 -6.70
CA ALA A 71 5.82 -1.88 -6.13
C ALA A 71 6.15 -0.91 -4.99
N PHE A 72 5.80 0.35 -5.15
CA PHE A 72 6.00 1.35 -4.10
C PHE A 72 5.16 1.02 -2.87
N ALA A 73 3.92 0.60 -3.05
CA ALA A 73 3.05 0.18 -1.94
C ALA A 73 3.68 -0.95 -1.14
N LYS A 74 4.26 -1.94 -1.82
CA LYS A 74 4.95 -3.04 -1.15
C LYS A 74 6.12 -2.53 -0.31
N GLN A 75 6.94 -1.64 -0.86
CA GLN A 75 8.07 -1.07 -0.13
C GLN A 75 7.61 -0.33 1.12
N VAL A 76 6.57 0.48 0.99
CA VAL A 76 6.01 1.24 2.11
C VAL A 76 5.50 0.30 3.20
N ILE A 77 4.76 -0.73 2.80
CA ILE A 77 4.18 -1.67 3.76
C ILE A 77 5.26 -2.51 4.44
N ASP A 78 6.27 -2.96 3.69
CA ASP A 78 7.37 -3.73 4.27
C ASP A 78 8.09 -2.93 5.35
N ILE A 79 8.35 -1.64 5.11
CA ILE A 79 8.97 -0.77 6.10
C ILE A 79 8.04 -0.58 7.31
N TYR A 80 6.75 -0.35 7.05
CA TYR A 80 5.76 -0.19 8.09
C TYR A 80 5.74 -1.41 9.02
N LEU A 81 5.74 -2.61 8.46
CA LEU A 81 5.72 -3.85 9.23
C LEU A 81 7.01 -4.04 10.02
N SER A 82 8.14 -3.61 9.48
CA SER A 82 9.43 -3.74 10.17
C SER A 82 9.53 -2.85 11.39
N ARG A 83 8.68 -1.84 11.51
CA ARG A 83 8.65 -0.89 12.63
C ARG A 83 7.61 -1.22 13.70
N LEU A 84 6.84 -2.28 13.49
CA LEU A 84 5.81 -2.69 14.46
C LEU A 84 6.37 -3.50 15.63
#